data_e95e64272ed9c4e2e033cb1cad76d3dc
#
_entry.id   e95e64272ed9c4e2e033cb1cad76d3dc
#
_cell.length_a   1.000
_cell.length_b   1.000
_cell.length_c   1.000
_cell.angle_alpha   90.00
_cell.angle_beta   90.00
_cell.angle_gamma   90.00
#
_symmetry.space_group_name_H-M   'P 1'
#
loop_
_entity.id
_entity.type
_entity.pdbx_description
1 polymer ?
#
loop_
_entity_poly.entity_id
_entity_poly.type
_entity_poly.pdbx_seq_one_letter_code
_entity_poly.pdbx_strand_id
1 'polypeptide(L)'
;MKKHIIFTILLVFSVILSFAQTPSNKTNKLQDTTFDHGSCLVFPEMTPQLVDNLELLGRVWGFLKYHHPSISKGAYNWDHELFRMLPGYLQVTDNKQRDAYLAKWILHYGKIPVNKNVTPVDSNAFLKPDLAWINPETLSPKLYKTLMNICQNRNNGYYYVTYESPWLKVAKFKNENDYVEMECPDAGFRLLALFRYWNMVYYFFPYRHLMDADWNTVLKNHIGSFISAEDKKSYWRAVRRLIAQIDDTHGAVWSMKSTQSLDYYRTPFRVRFLKNDTLVVSDYWDTDKIDSAGPHIGDIITHIDGKPVSYRVDSLAPYYAASNHRAKVRNMSWEICNGYKPSVSISFLSDGIPKEATITRYNFEEMPANTKTDSICYKVLDDSIGYVSMDDITEEWVKRIADTLHTTKGLILDLREYPNETINYKLYSVLSDKSRPFFKATCPNLSNPGEFVFSKP
;
A
#
# COMPACT_ATOMS: atom_id res chain seq x y z
N MET A 1 -32.77 -9.21 -8.35
CA MET A 1 -31.49 -8.47 -8.50
C MET A 1 -31.31 -7.59 -7.26
N LYS A 2 -30.70 -8.13 -6.22
CA LYS A 2 -30.39 -7.40 -4.98
C LYS A 2 -28.87 -7.15 -4.97
N LYS A 3 -28.48 -5.88 -4.99
CA LYS A 3 -27.09 -5.45 -4.83
C LYS A 3 -26.69 -5.73 -3.39
N HIS A 4 -25.80 -6.68 -3.19
CA HIS A 4 -25.17 -6.92 -1.90
C HIS A 4 -24.04 -5.91 -1.71
N ILE A 5 -24.18 -5.07 -0.70
CA ILE A 5 -23.12 -4.20 -0.19
C ILE A 5 -22.26 -5.08 0.69
N ILE A 6 -21.06 -5.41 0.22
CA ILE A 6 -20.06 -6.15 0.98
C ILE A 6 -19.40 -5.17 1.93
N PHE A 7 -19.72 -5.26 3.21
CA PHE A 7 -19.02 -4.59 4.30
C PHE A 7 -17.80 -5.44 4.69
N THR A 8 -16.67 -5.14 4.09
CA THR A 8 -15.41 -5.74 4.51
C THR A 8 -14.82 -4.88 5.61
N ILE A 9 -14.85 -5.35 6.87
CA ILE A 9 -14.09 -4.76 7.97
C ILE A 9 -12.63 -5.20 7.78
N LEU A 10 -11.94 -4.50 6.92
CA LEU A 10 -10.51 -4.58 6.77
C LEU A 10 -9.90 -3.47 7.62
N LEU A 11 -9.17 -3.83 8.68
CA LEU A 11 -8.08 -3.04 9.24
C LEU A 11 -6.96 -3.00 8.20
N VAL A 12 -7.26 -2.45 7.03
CA VAL A 12 -6.36 -2.37 5.92
C VAL A 12 -6.12 -0.92 5.64
N PHE A 13 -4.93 -0.48 5.97
CA PHE A 13 -4.31 0.54 5.18
C PHE A 13 -3.92 -0.11 3.83
N SER A 14 -4.92 -0.59 3.07
CA SER A 14 -4.73 -0.68 1.66
C SER A 14 -4.62 0.77 1.20
N VAL A 15 -3.39 1.25 1.06
CA VAL A 15 -3.14 2.38 0.18
C VAL A 15 -3.43 1.82 -1.20
N ILE A 16 -4.72 1.69 -1.46
CA ILE A 16 -5.20 1.50 -2.80
C ILE A 16 -4.84 2.82 -3.46
N LEU A 17 -3.89 2.80 -4.37
CA LEU A 17 -4.04 3.62 -5.56
C LEU A 17 -5.30 3.07 -6.26
N SER A 18 -6.44 3.23 -5.59
CA SER A 18 -7.76 2.86 -6.11
C SER A 18 -8.13 3.88 -7.15
N PHE A 19 -7.89 3.53 -8.36
CA PHE A 19 -8.42 4.18 -9.52
C PHE A 19 -9.86 3.69 -9.81
N ALA A 20 -10.73 3.69 -8.81
CA ALA A 20 -12.16 3.48 -9.01
C ALA A 20 -12.95 4.13 -7.87
N GLN A 21 -13.21 5.42 -7.99
CA GLN A 21 -14.26 6.07 -7.22
C GLN A 21 -15.54 6.14 -8.05
N THR A 22 -16.66 5.68 -7.47
CA THR A 22 -18.01 6.06 -7.95
C THR A 22 -18.10 7.59 -8.01
N PRO A 23 -18.68 8.17 -9.08
CA PRO A 23 -18.77 9.61 -9.22
C PRO A 23 -19.60 10.21 -8.06
N SER A 24 -18.94 10.96 -7.17
CA SER A 24 -19.62 11.76 -6.18
C SER A 24 -20.17 13.01 -6.85
N ASN A 25 -21.38 13.43 -6.45
CA ASN A 25 -22.00 14.68 -6.90
C ASN A 25 -21.03 15.84 -6.81
N LYS A 26 -20.56 16.31 -7.99
CA LYS A 26 -19.67 17.45 -8.14
C LYS A 26 -20.44 18.72 -7.80
N THR A 27 -20.15 19.33 -6.67
CA THR A 27 -20.44 20.76 -6.49
C THR A 27 -19.54 21.56 -7.45
N ASN A 28 -20.14 22.51 -8.19
CA ASN A 28 -19.51 23.39 -9.17
C ASN A 28 -18.33 24.19 -8.58
N LYS A 29 -17.15 23.60 -8.49
CA LYS A 29 -15.89 24.33 -8.40
C LYS A 29 -15.30 24.40 -9.79
N LEU A 30 -14.76 25.56 -10.18
CA LEU A 30 -14.02 25.77 -11.41
C LEU A 30 -13.14 24.55 -11.70
N GLN A 31 -13.50 23.79 -12.71
CA GLN A 31 -12.79 22.58 -13.08
C GLN A 31 -11.50 23.02 -13.74
N ASP A 32 -10.43 23.10 -12.93
CA ASP A 32 -9.09 23.37 -13.42
C ASP A 32 -8.58 22.12 -14.15
N THR A 33 -8.61 22.18 -15.47
CA THR A 33 -8.24 21.10 -16.40
C THR A 33 -6.86 21.31 -17.02
N THR A 34 -6.11 22.32 -16.57
CA THR A 34 -4.88 22.78 -17.21
C THR A 34 -3.87 21.65 -17.46
N PHE A 35 -3.79 20.69 -16.55
CA PHE A 35 -2.80 19.60 -16.59
C PHE A 35 -3.44 18.22 -16.70
N ASP A 36 -4.72 18.11 -17.08
CA ASP A 36 -5.41 16.80 -17.16
C ASP A 36 -4.74 15.83 -18.18
N HIS A 37 -3.99 16.37 -19.15
CA HIS A 37 -3.32 15.58 -20.19
C HIS A 37 -1.80 15.49 -20.03
N GLY A 38 -1.24 16.01 -18.95
CA GLY A 38 0.20 15.97 -18.67
C GLY A 38 0.69 17.20 -17.91
N SER A 39 1.77 17.06 -17.17
CA SER A 39 2.37 18.16 -16.41
C SER A 39 3.17 19.12 -17.28
N CYS A 40 3.57 18.71 -18.47
CA CYS A 40 4.45 19.44 -19.39
C CYS A 40 5.81 19.82 -18.77
N LEU A 41 6.26 19.10 -17.74
CA LEU A 41 7.50 19.39 -17.01
C LEU A 41 8.68 18.61 -17.61
N VAL A 42 9.78 19.32 -17.80
CA VAL A 42 11.08 18.75 -18.13
C VAL A 42 12.00 18.94 -16.93
N PHE A 43 12.51 17.84 -16.40
CA PHE A 43 13.43 17.90 -15.27
C PHE A 43 14.88 18.03 -15.78
N PRO A 44 15.70 18.89 -15.18
CA PRO A 44 17.11 18.93 -15.45
C PRO A 44 17.83 17.70 -14.88
N GLU A 45 19.11 17.57 -15.11
CA GLU A 45 19.94 16.54 -14.52
C GLU A 45 19.78 16.53 -12.97
N MET A 46 19.62 15.33 -12.41
CA MET A 46 19.36 15.14 -10.98
C MET A 46 20.63 15.33 -10.15
N THR A 47 20.92 16.58 -9.79
CA THR A 47 22.00 16.90 -8.86
C THR A 47 21.59 16.66 -7.40
N PRO A 48 22.53 16.44 -6.46
CA PRO A 48 22.20 16.33 -5.03
C PRO A 48 21.39 17.53 -4.50
N GLN A 49 21.72 18.76 -4.93
CA GLN A 49 20.99 19.97 -4.55
C GLN A 49 19.54 19.95 -5.07
N LEU A 50 19.32 19.48 -6.29
CA LEU A 50 17.95 19.38 -6.83
C LEU A 50 17.15 18.33 -6.07
N VAL A 51 17.75 17.19 -5.71
CA VAL A 51 17.09 16.16 -4.88
C VAL A 51 16.70 16.74 -3.52
N ASP A 52 17.59 17.48 -2.85
CA ASP A 52 17.31 18.13 -1.58
C ASP A 52 16.21 19.21 -1.70
N ASN A 53 16.21 19.95 -2.80
CA ASN A 53 15.14 20.91 -3.08
C ASN A 53 13.80 20.21 -3.25
N LEU A 54 13.73 19.15 -4.04
CA LEU A 54 12.48 18.40 -4.29
C LEU A 54 12.00 17.65 -3.04
N GLU A 55 12.91 17.16 -2.20
CA GLU A 55 12.54 16.59 -0.91
C GLU A 55 11.81 17.63 -0.03
N LEU A 56 12.42 18.81 0.14
CA LEU A 56 11.80 19.87 0.93
C LEU A 56 10.47 20.32 0.33
N LEU A 57 10.40 20.42 -1.01
CA LEU A 57 9.13 20.72 -1.70
C LEU A 57 8.05 19.69 -1.37
N GLY A 58 8.36 18.40 -1.43
CA GLY A 58 7.40 17.33 -1.13
C GLY A 58 6.85 17.41 0.29
N ARG A 59 7.73 17.73 1.27
CA ARG A 59 7.33 17.96 2.67
C ARG A 59 6.45 19.20 2.81
N VAL A 60 6.84 20.33 2.21
CA VAL A 60 6.07 21.58 2.25
C VAL A 60 4.72 21.40 1.55
N TRP A 61 4.69 20.77 0.36
CA TRP A 61 3.46 20.52 -0.38
C TRP A 61 2.43 19.71 0.44
N GLY A 62 2.86 18.63 1.05
CA GLY A 62 1.99 17.80 1.90
C GLY A 62 1.59 18.49 3.20
N PHE A 63 2.51 19.23 3.83
CA PHE A 63 2.21 20.04 5.01
C PHE A 63 1.11 21.06 4.70
N LEU A 64 1.22 21.81 3.60
CA LEU A 64 0.21 22.78 3.19
C LEU A 64 -1.13 22.12 2.90
N LYS A 65 -1.13 20.97 2.24
CA LYS A 65 -2.33 20.20 1.92
C LYS A 65 -3.19 19.90 3.15
N TYR A 66 -2.55 19.55 4.26
CA TYR A 66 -3.26 19.09 5.47
C TYR A 66 -3.36 20.15 6.57
N HIS A 67 -2.59 21.27 6.50
CA HIS A 67 -2.55 22.26 7.58
C HIS A 67 -2.98 23.66 7.14
N HIS A 68 -2.78 24.03 5.86
CA HIS A 68 -3.06 25.40 5.41
C HIS A 68 -4.58 25.65 5.34
N PRO A 69 -5.12 26.74 5.97
CA PRO A 69 -6.56 26.95 6.12
C PRO A 69 -7.38 26.99 4.83
N SER A 70 -6.82 27.49 3.73
CA SER A 70 -7.51 27.55 2.42
C SER A 70 -7.32 26.26 1.62
N ILE A 71 -6.07 25.72 1.60
CA ILE A 71 -5.71 24.55 0.80
C ILE A 71 -6.41 23.30 1.34
N SER A 72 -6.39 23.09 2.66
CA SER A 72 -7.02 21.92 3.30
C SER A 72 -8.56 21.90 3.16
N LYS A 73 -9.17 22.98 2.74
CA LYS A 73 -10.59 23.08 2.38
C LYS A 73 -10.87 22.83 0.89
N GLY A 74 -9.83 22.52 0.11
CA GLY A 74 -9.94 22.29 -1.33
C GLY A 74 -10.26 23.56 -2.14
N ALA A 75 -9.73 24.72 -1.72
CA ALA A 75 -9.92 25.97 -2.48
C ALA A 75 -9.17 25.97 -3.83
N TYR A 76 -8.20 25.09 -3.98
CA TYR A 76 -7.33 24.97 -5.16
C TYR A 76 -7.27 23.54 -5.66
N ASN A 77 -7.00 23.33 -6.95
CA ASN A 77 -6.53 22.04 -7.45
C ASN A 77 -5.05 21.90 -7.03
N TRP A 78 -4.82 21.30 -5.87
CA TRP A 78 -3.52 21.30 -5.21
C TRP A 78 -2.44 20.51 -5.97
N ASP A 79 -2.85 19.57 -6.81
CA ASP A 79 -1.95 18.85 -7.71
C ASP A 79 -1.45 19.77 -8.84
N HIS A 80 -2.36 20.52 -9.44
CA HIS A 80 -2.03 21.46 -10.52
C HIS A 80 -1.21 22.66 -10.00
N GLU A 81 -1.43 23.07 -8.74
CA GLU A 81 -0.58 24.09 -8.11
C GLU A 81 0.88 23.65 -7.96
N LEU A 82 1.13 22.36 -7.75
CA LEU A 82 2.48 21.80 -7.80
C LEU A 82 3.12 21.97 -9.19
N PHE A 83 2.37 21.67 -10.25
CA PHE A 83 2.89 21.78 -11.62
C PHE A 83 3.10 23.22 -12.04
N ARG A 84 2.28 24.17 -11.58
CA ARG A 84 2.46 25.60 -11.85
C ARG A 84 3.73 26.18 -11.23
N MET A 85 4.08 25.71 -10.03
CA MET A 85 5.25 26.26 -9.33
C MET A 85 6.57 25.61 -9.76
N LEU A 86 6.55 24.34 -10.20
CA LEU A 86 7.74 23.57 -10.50
C LEU A 86 8.67 24.20 -11.56
N PRO A 87 8.21 24.78 -12.70
CA PRO A 87 9.12 25.34 -13.69
C PRO A 87 10.10 26.36 -13.12
N GLY A 88 9.62 27.27 -12.27
CA GLY A 88 10.49 28.24 -11.60
C GLY A 88 11.30 27.63 -10.45
N TYR A 89 10.76 26.65 -9.75
CA TYR A 89 11.44 25.99 -8.66
C TYR A 89 12.62 25.10 -9.13
N LEU A 90 12.52 24.49 -10.29
CA LEU A 90 13.59 23.69 -10.89
C LEU A 90 14.82 24.52 -11.29
N GLN A 91 14.70 25.86 -11.36
CA GLN A 91 15.80 26.78 -11.64
C GLN A 91 16.57 27.21 -10.36
N VAL A 92 16.12 26.79 -9.19
CA VAL A 92 16.73 27.16 -7.91
C VAL A 92 18.03 26.39 -7.68
N THR A 93 19.11 27.11 -7.42
CA THR A 93 20.47 26.56 -7.35
C THR A 93 21.04 26.43 -5.94
N ASP A 94 20.45 27.10 -4.95
CA ASP A 94 20.92 27.08 -3.56
C ASP A 94 19.76 27.14 -2.55
N ASN A 95 20.07 26.86 -1.29
CA ASN A 95 19.09 26.82 -0.19
C ASN A 95 18.43 28.18 0.07
N LYS A 96 19.14 29.29 -0.13
CA LYS A 96 18.60 30.64 0.10
C LYS A 96 17.53 31.00 -0.95
N GLN A 97 17.80 30.69 -2.21
CA GLN A 97 16.84 30.87 -3.29
C GLN A 97 15.64 29.93 -3.10
N ARG A 98 15.90 28.68 -2.74
CA ARG A 98 14.88 27.67 -2.44
C ARG A 98 13.89 28.16 -1.40
N ASP A 99 14.39 28.59 -0.26
CA ASP A 99 13.58 29.04 0.86
C ASP A 99 12.81 30.32 0.52
N ALA A 100 13.44 31.24 -0.21
CA ALA A 100 12.80 32.46 -0.68
C ALA A 100 11.65 32.16 -1.64
N TYR A 101 11.86 31.20 -2.57
CA TYR A 101 10.85 30.74 -3.51
C TYR A 101 9.65 30.10 -2.82
N LEU A 102 9.91 29.15 -1.91
CA LEU A 102 8.86 28.47 -1.12
C LEU A 102 8.08 29.47 -0.27
N ALA A 103 8.74 30.39 0.42
CA ALA A 103 8.07 31.40 1.23
C ALA A 103 7.17 32.31 0.37
N LYS A 104 7.61 32.69 -0.83
CA LYS A 104 6.81 33.48 -1.79
C LYS A 104 5.61 32.68 -2.28
N TRP A 105 5.81 31.41 -2.64
CA TRP A 105 4.76 30.52 -3.11
C TRP A 105 3.66 30.32 -2.05
N ILE A 106 4.03 30.09 -0.79
CA ILE A 106 3.07 29.92 0.31
C ILE A 106 2.24 31.21 0.50
N LEU A 107 2.89 32.37 0.48
CA LEU A 107 2.21 33.66 0.66
C LEU A 107 1.23 34.02 -0.47
N HIS A 108 1.37 33.39 -1.64
CA HIS A 108 0.43 33.51 -2.76
C HIS A 108 -0.98 33.06 -2.38
N TYR A 109 -1.13 32.08 -1.49
CA TYR A 109 -2.42 31.55 -1.04
C TYR A 109 -3.10 32.39 0.06
N GLY A 110 -2.60 33.57 0.30
CA GLY A 110 -3.20 34.58 1.17
C GLY A 110 -2.66 34.57 2.61
N LYS A 111 -3.20 35.49 3.40
CA LYS A 111 -2.83 35.62 4.81
C LYS A 111 -3.42 34.47 5.61
N ILE A 112 -2.66 33.95 6.55
CA ILE A 112 -3.13 32.95 7.50
C ILE A 112 -3.94 33.65 8.60
N PRO A 113 -5.26 33.40 8.71
CA PRO A 113 -6.07 34.00 9.77
C PRO A 113 -5.70 33.36 11.10
N VAL A 114 -5.78 34.14 12.18
CA VAL A 114 -5.63 33.62 13.55
C VAL A 114 -6.79 32.65 13.83
N ASN A 115 -6.45 31.41 14.15
CA ASN A 115 -7.44 30.39 14.54
C ASN A 115 -7.43 30.19 16.05
N LYS A 116 -8.45 30.69 16.73
CA LYS A 116 -8.60 30.50 18.18
C LYS A 116 -9.06 29.10 18.60
N ASN A 117 -9.50 28.29 17.62
CA ASN A 117 -10.08 26.96 17.85
C ASN A 117 -9.13 25.83 17.37
N VAL A 118 -7.83 26.06 17.39
CA VAL A 118 -6.86 25.02 17.09
C VAL A 118 -6.93 23.93 18.15
N THR A 119 -7.20 22.70 17.73
CA THR A 119 -7.16 21.54 18.62
C THR A 119 -5.72 21.33 19.11
N PRO A 120 -5.48 21.37 20.44
CA PRO A 120 -4.15 21.06 20.96
C PRO A 120 -3.79 19.61 20.70
N VAL A 121 -2.50 19.33 20.58
CA VAL A 121 -1.99 17.94 20.54
C VAL A 121 -2.20 17.32 21.91
N ASP A 122 -2.78 16.12 21.97
CA ASP A 122 -2.99 15.40 23.21
C ASP A 122 -1.63 15.05 23.85
N SER A 123 -1.43 15.42 25.11
CA SER A 123 -0.24 15.09 25.87
C SER A 123 0.01 13.59 25.99
N ASN A 124 -1.09 12.80 26.00
CA ASN A 124 -1.11 11.34 26.10
C ASN A 124 -1.20 10.64 24.73
N ALA A 125 -1.07 11.38 23.63
CA ALA A 125 -1.07 10.76 22.30
C ALA A 125 0.02 9.69 22.20
N PHE A 126 -0.32 8.56 21.61
CA PHE A 126 0.62 7.47 21.34
C PHE A 126 1.74 7.91 20.41
N LEU A 127 1.37 8.62 19.33
CA LEU A 127 2.32 9.29 18.45
C LEU A 127 1.93 10.76 18.32
N LYS A 128 2.93 11.64 18.36
CA LYS A 128 2.76 13.07 18.16
C LYS A 128 3.16 13.47 16.74
N PRO A 129 2.61 14.58 16.19
CA PRO A 129 3.05 15.10 14.90
C PRO A 129 4.57 15.30 14.88
N ASP A 130 5.22 14.72 13.89
CA ASP A 130 6.64 14.96 13.63
C ASP A 130 6.79 16.17 12.68
N LEU A 131 7.20 17.29 13.23
CA LEU A 131 7.46 18.52 12.49
C LEU A 131 8.90 19.00 12.68
N ALA A 132 9.81 18.10 13.08
CA ALA A 132 11.22 18.42 13.34
C ALA A 132 11.95 18.96 12.09
N TRP A 133 11.47 18.65 10.90
CA TRP A 133 12.01 19.19 9.65
C TRP A 133 11.76 20.70 9.49
N ILE A 134 10.78 21.30 10.21
CA ILE A 134 10.59 22.76 10.29
C ILE A 134 11.59 23.28 11.34
N ASN A 135 12.83 23.42 10.93
CA ASN A 135 13.94 23.73 11.82
C ASN A 135 14.57 25.09 11.45
N PRO A 136 14.69 26.04 12.42
CA PRO A 136 15.28 27.35 12.18
C PRO A 136 16.77 27.32 11.82
N GLU A 137 17.47 26.21 12.09
CA GLU A 137 18.90 26.05 11.75
C GLU A 137 19.08 25.69 10.25
N THR A 138 18.08 25.07 9.64
CA THR A 138 18.15 24.57 8.25
C THR A 138 17.32 25.38 7.27
N LEU A 139 16.31 26.10 7.76
CA LEU A 139 15.40 26.94 6.97
C LEU A 139 15.70 28.42 7.20
N SER A 140 15.50 29.25 6.17
CA SER A 140 15.57 30.68 6.36
C SER A 140 14.55 31.20 7.37
N PRO A 141 14.84 32.29 8.10
CA PRO A 141 13.92 32.83 9.11
C PRO A 141 12.53 33.14 8.57
N LYS A 142 12.43 33.54 7.29
CA LYS A 142 11.16 33.84 6.64
C LYS A 142 10.32 32.58 6.38
N LEU A 143 10.93 31.53 5.81
CA LEU A 143 10.24 30.28 5.54
C LEU A 143 9.82 29.59 6.85
N TYR A 144 10.75 29.50 7.82
CA TYR A 144 10.47 28.97 9.15
C TYR A 144 9.28 29.65 9.81
N LYS A 145 9.30 31.00 9.90
CA LYS A 145 8.18 31.76 10.51
C LYS A 145 6.85 31.53 9.75
N THR A 146 6.90 31.42 8.43
CA THR A 146 5.70 31.19 7.61
C THR A 146 5.11 29.82 7.90
N LEU A 147 5.92 28.77 7.93
CA LEU A 147 5.47 27.39 8.24
C LEU A 147 4.95 27.29 9.68
N MET A 148 5.66 27.89 10.65
CA MET A 148 5.24 27.89 12.05
C MET A 148 3.92 28.64 12.26
N ASN A 149 3.71 29.75 11.54
CA ASN A 149 2.42 30.47 11.58
C ASN A 149 1.26 29.59 11.07
N ILE A 150 1.48 28.83 10.00
CA ILE A 150 0.47 27.86 9.51
C ILE A 150 0.24 26.76 10.57
N CYS A 151 1.30 26.21 11.15
CA CYS A 151 1.20 25.20 12.19
C CYS A 151 0.37 25.66 13.40
N GLN A 152 0.61 26.89 13.86
CA GLN A 152 -0.07 27.50 15.00
C GLN A 152 -1.53 27.89 14.71
N ASN A 153 -1.88 28.14 13.46
CA ASN A 153 -3.22 28.53 13.04
C ASN A 153 -3.86 27.53 12.09
N ARG A 154 -3.38 26.30 12.13
CA ARG A 154 -3.82 25.23 11.23
C ARG A 154 -5.32 24.99 11.28
N ASN A 155 -5.85 24.59 10.17
CA ASN A 155 -7.24 24.15 10.07
C ASN A 155 -7.31 23.02 9.05
N ASN A 156 -7.51 21.81 9.52
CA ASN A 156 -7.83 20.72 8.62
C ASN A 156 -9.28 20.88 8.15
N GLY A 157 -9.46 21.20 6.88
CA GLY A 157 -10.78 21.37 6.27
C GLY A 157 -11.51 20.07 5.99
N TYR A 158 -10.91 18.92 6.30
CA TYR A 158 -11.45 17.58 6.02
C TYR A 158 -11.81 17.33 4.54
N TYR A 159 -11.29 18.17 3.63
CA TYR A 159 -11.57 18.02 2.21
C TYR A 159 -10.82 16.83 1.60
N TYR A 160 -9.53 16.69 1.89
CA TYR A 160 -8.68 15.61 1.36
C TYR A 160 -8.71 14.33 2.20
N VAL A 161 -9.04 14.41 3.48
CA VAL A 161 -9.05 13.28 4.39
C VAL A 161 -10.23 13.33 5.34
N THR A 162 -10.88 12.20 5.57
CA THR A 162 -11.97 12.03 6.52
C THR A 162 -11.82 10.67 7.19
N TYR A 163 -12.70 10.32 8.13
CA TYR A 163 -12.78 8.95 8.61
C TYR A 163 -13.61 8.08 7.68
N GLU A 164 -13.21 6.81 7.50
CA GLU A 164 -13.96 5.83 6.72
C GLU A 164 -15.34 5.58 7.34
N SER A 165 -15.39 5.46 8.66
CA SER A 165 -16.64 5.37 9.41
C SER A 165 -16.50 6.04 10.78
N PRO A 166 -17.62 6.42 11.44
CA PRO A 166 -17.58 6.96 12.81
C PRO A 166 -16.97 5.99 13.84
N TRP A 167 -17.10 4.69 13.58
CA TRP A 167 -16.65 3.62 14.46
C TRP A 167 -15.20 3.24 14.23
N LEU A 168 -14.82 3.13 12.97
CA LEU A 168 -13.44 2.88 12.54
C LEU A 168 -12.83 4.22 12.16
N LYS A 169 -12.08 4.81 13.07
CA LYS A 169 -11.34 6.06 12.83
C LYS A 169 -10.12 5.80 11.95
N VAL A 170 -10.34 5.16 10.80
CA VAL A 170 -9.31 4.97 9.78
C VAL A 170 -9.38 6.15 8.81
N ALA A 171 -8.24 6.68 8.40
CA ALA A 171 -8.19 7.78 7.44
C ALA A 171 -8.68 7.31 6.07
N LYS A 172 -9.62 8.06 5.49
CA LYS A 172 -10.10 7.89 4.11
C LYS A 172 -9.72 9.09 3.30
N PHE A 173 -8.93 8.87 2.25
CA PHE A 173 -8.53 9.91 1.31
C PHE A 173 -9.60 10.11 0.25
N LYS A 174 -9.85 11.37 -0.12
CA LYS A 174 -10.91 11.74 -1.06
C LYS A 174 -10.61 13.06 -1.76
N ASN A 175 -11.41 13.35 -2.81
CA ASN A 175 -11.33 14.60 -3.57
C ASN A 175 -9.95 14.83 -4.22
N GLU A 176 -9.28 13.76 -4.57
CA GLU A 176 -8.08 13.74 -5.40
C GLU A 176 -8.44 13.09 -6.74
N ASN A 177 -7.91 13.63 -7.83
CA ASN A 177 -8.06 12.98 -9.13
C ASN A 177 -7.25 11.70 -9.14
N ASP A 178 -7.81 10.65 -9.73
CA ASP A 178 -7.19 9.33 -9.78
C ASP A 178 -6.27 9.14 -11.01
N TYR A 179 -6.40 10.00 -12.03
CA TYR A 179 -5.59 9.97 -13.26
C TYR A 179 -5.49 8.57 -13.89
N VAL A 180 -6.57 7.81 -13.83
CA VAL A 180 -6.65 6.38 -14.20
C VAL A 180 -6.23 6.11 -15.65
N GLU A 181 -6.36 7.08 -16.55
CA GLU A 181 -5.97 6.96 -17.95
C GLU A 181 -4.45 7.10 -18.18
N MET A 182 -3.71 7.56 -17.15
CA MET A 182 -2.25 7.73 -17.24
C MET A 182 -1.52 6.46 -16.79
N GLU A 183 -1.48 5.44 -17.63
CA GLU A 183 -0.79 4.18 -17.30
C GLU A 183 0.72 4.32 -17.13
N CYS A 184 1.34 5.26 -17.87
CA CYS A 184 2.73 5.67 -17.71
C CYS A 184 2.78 7.21 -17.68
N PRO A 185 2.50 7.82 -16.51
CA PRO A 185 2.46 9.27 -16.40
C PRO A 185 3.83 9.90 -16.65
N ASP A 186 3.84 11.19 -17.03
CA ASP A 186 5.08 11.96 -17.17
C ASP A 186 5.78 12.17 -15.81
N ALA A 187 7.00 12.72 -15.86
CA ALA A 187 7.84 12.86 -14.66
C ALA A 187 7.19 13.72 -13.56
N GLY A 188 6.40 14.75 -13.92
CA GLY A 188 5.70 15.58 -12.95
C GLY A 188 4.60 14.82 -12.22
N PHE A 189 3.80 14.04 -12.94
CA PHE A 189 2.79 13.17 -12.32
C PHE A 189 3.39 12.02 -11.52
N ARG A 190 4.53 11.48 -11.94
CA ARG A 190 5.25 10.48 -11.12
C ARG A 190 5.76 11.09 -9.82
N LEU A 191 6.30 12.32 -9.86
CA LEU A 191 6.70 13.05 -8.66
C LEU A 191 5.50 13.35 -7.74
N LEU A 192 4.35 13.74 -8.31
CA LEU A 192 3.10 13.93 -7.57
C LEU A 192 2.66 12.64 -6.87
N ALA A 193 2.72 11.49 -7.54
CA ALA A 193 2.38 10.19 -6.96
C ALA A 193 3.27 9.86 -5.75
N LEU A 194 4.59 10.11 -5.88
CA LEU A 194 5.54 9.97 -4.76
C LEU A 194 5.18 10.90 -3.60
N PHE A 195 4.90 12.17 -3.86
CA PHE A 195 4.56 13.16 -2.83
C PHE A 195 3.25 12.81 -2.13
N ARG A 196 2.22 12.40 -2.87
CA ARG A 196 0.94 11.95 -2.30
C ARG A 196 1.16 10.77 -1.36
N TYR A 197 1.76 9.69 -1.85
CA TYR A 197 1.94 8.48 -1.07
C TYR A 197 2.80 8.73 0.17
N TRP A 198 3.95 9.40 0.00
CA TRP A 198 4.85 9.68 1.13
C TRP A 198 4.14 10.47 2.23
N ASN A 199 3.37 11.52 1.87
CA ASN A 199 2.66 12.35 2.84
C ASN A 199 1.46 11.63 3.47
N MET A 200 0.75 10.76 2.73
CA MET A 200 -0.30 9.93 3.29
C MET A 200 0.24 9.03 4.42
N VAL A 201 1.35 8.37 4.16
CA VAL A 201 2.02 7.54 5.17
C VAL A 201 2.57 8.41 6.31
N TYR A 202 3.21 9.54 5.99
CA TYR A 202 3.83 10.42 6.98
C TYR A 202 2.82 10.94 8.01
N TYR A 203 1.63 11.32 7.59
CA TYR A 203 0.63 11.92 8.46
C TYR A 203 -0.44 10.95 8.98
N PHE A 204 -0.68 9.83 8.29
CA PHE A 204 -1.87 9.02 8.59
C PHE A 204 -1.59 7.52 8.75
N PHE A 205 -0.35 7.06 8.64
CA PHE A 205 0.00 5.66 8.90
C PHE A 205 0.49 5.47 10.35
N PRO A 206 -0.21 4.66 11.16
CA PRO A 206 0.05 4.58 12.61
C PRO A 206 1.30 3.79 12.98
N TYR A 207 1.88 3.03 12.05
CA TYR A 207 2.95 2.07 12.33
C TYR A 207 4.32 2.50 11.79
N ARG A 208 4.51 3.81 11.50
CA ARG A 208 5.81 4.34 11.04
C ARG A 208 6.99 3.99 11.95
N HIS A 209 6.75 3.89 13.24
CA HIS A 209 7.75 3.52 14.25
C HIS A 209 8.16 2.05 14.24
N LEU A 210 7.49 1.20 13.45
CA LEU A 210 7.77 -0.22 13.27
C LEU A 210 8.44 -0.55 11.93
N MET A 211 8.64 0.46 11.07
CA MET A 211 9.33 0.28 9.79
C MET A 211 10.82 0.10 9.99
N ASP A 212 11.47 -0.73 9.18
CA ASP A 212 12.92 -0.88 9.17
C ASP A 212 13.61 0.39 8.63
N ALA A 213 13.01 1.05 7.63
CA ALA A 213 13.52 2.29 7.08
C ALA A 213 12.99 3.51 7.84
N ASP A 214 13.86 4.48 8.12
CA ASP A 214 13.40 5.80 8.56
C ASP A 214 12.62 6.49 7.44
N TRP A 215 11.31 6.64 7.65
CA TRP A 215 10.40 7.24 6.67
C TRP A 215 10.84 8.65 6.23
N ASN A 216 11.56 9.36 7.09
CA ASN A 216 12.11 10.67 6.74
C ASN A 216 13.14 10.63 5.61
N THR A 217 13.82 9.52 5.40
CA THR A 217 14.79 9.34 4.31
C THR A 217 14.17 8.79 3.03
N VAL A 218 13.01 8.13 3.14
CA VAL A 218 12.37 7.44 2.02
C VAL A 218 12.01 8.39 0.88
N LEU A 219 11.49 9.59 1.18
CA LEU A 219 11.15 10.56 0.14
C LEU A 219 12.35 10.88 -0.75
N LYS A 220 13.45 11.31 -0.13
CA LYS A 220 14.70 11.66 -0.82
C LYS A 220 15.21 10.52 -1.69
N ASN A 221 15.23 9.30 -1.14
CA ASN A 221 15.78 8.11 -1.79
C ASN A 221 14.98 7.66 -3.03
N HIS A 222 13.72 8.08 -3.16
CA HIS A 222 12.85 7.64 -4.26
C HIS A 222 12.66 8.71 -5.35
N ILE A 223 13.00 9.99 -5.13
CA ILE A 223 12.82 11.08 -6.10
C ILE A 223 13.44 10.71 -7.46
N GLY A 224 14.72 10.31 -7.47
CA GLY A 224 15.43 10.00 -8.71
C GLY A 224 14.74 8.88 -9.51
N SER A 225 14.36 7.78 -8.85
CA SER A 225 13.73 6.64 -9.50
C SER A 225 12.34 6.94 -10.06
N PHE A 226 11.58 7.85 -9.42
CA PHE A 226 10.27 8.27 -9.94
C PHE A 226 10.41 9.21 -11.14
N ILE A 227 11.36 10.14 -11.11
CA ILE A 227 11.58 11.08 -12.23
C ILE A 227 12.13 10.36 -13.45
N SER A 228 13.08 9.42 -13.28
CA SER A 228 13.74 8.71 -14.37
C SER A 228 12.98 7.50 -14.92
N ALA A 229 11.81 7.19 -14.41
CA ALA A 229 11.02 6.04 -14.86
C ALA A 229 10.30 6.34 -16.18
N GLU A 230 10.94 6.11 -17.32
CA GLU A 230 10.45 6.50 -18.64
C GLU A 230 9.44 5.53 -19.26
N ASP A 231 9.33 4.31 -18.72
CA ASP A 231 8.40 3.29 -19.20
C ASP A 231 7.53 2.72 -18.05
N LYS A 232 6.47 2.01 -18.43
CA LYS A 232 5.51 1.36 -17.52
C LYS A 232 6.20 0.44 -16.51
N LYS A 233 7.19 -0.32 -16.93
CA LYS A 233 7.89 -1.31 -16.11
C LYS A 233 8.79 -0.65 -15.08
N SER A 234 9.54 0.37 -15.46
CA SER A 234 10.40 1.13 -14.55
C SER A 234 9.57 1.91 -13.53
N TYR A 235 8.46 2.52 -13.96
CA TYR A 235 7.54 3.21 -13.05
C TYR A 235 6.87 2.23 -12.07
N TRP A 236 6.36 1.09 -12.55
CA TRP A 236 5.81 0.04 -11.71
C TRP A 236 6.80 -0.46 -10.64
N ARG A 237 8.06 -0.64 -11.03
CA ARG A 237 9.13 -0.99 -10.09
C ARG A 237 9.39 0.09 -9.06
N ALA A 238 9.41 1.37 -9.46
CA ALA A 238 9.60 2.49 -8.54
C ALA A 238 8.46 2.54 -7.51
N VAL A 239 7.21 2.39 -7.94
CA VAL A 239 6.03 2.35 -7.06
C VAL A 239 6.08 1.16 -6.09
N ARG A 240 6.36 -0.05 -6.57
CA ARG A 240 6.48 -1.24 -5.70
C ARG A 240 7.60 -1.10 -4.68
N ARG A 241 8.75 -0.55 -5.07
CA ARG A 241 9.86 -0.28 -4.14
C ARG A 241 9.47 0.70 -3.04
N LEU A 242 8.75 1.76 -3.38
CA LEU A 242 8.25 2.73 -2.41
C LEU A 242 7.27 2.08 -1.42
N ILE A 243 6.30 1.33 -1.93
CA ILE A 243 5.30 0.65 -1.10
C ILE A 243 5.96 -0.40 -0.19
N ALA A 244 7.00 -1.09 -0.67
CA ALA A 244 7.72 -2.08 0.12
C ALA A 244 8.37 -1.50 1.39
N GLN A 245 8.60 -0.18 1.45
CA GLN A 245 9.22 0.49 2.63
C GLN A 245 8.30 0.59 3.84
N ILE A 246 6.99 0.30 3.71
CA ILE A 246 6.08 0.41 4.87
C ILE A 246 6.11 -0.82 5.77
N ASP A 247 6.74 -1.92 5.36
CA ASP A 247 6.84 -3.18 6.09
C ASP A 247 5.50 -3.73 6.61
N ASP A 248 4.42 -3.46 5.86
CA ASP A 248 3.08 -3.95 6.14
C ASP A 248 2.64 -4.92 5.04
N THR A 249 2.23 -6.13 5.43
CA THR A 249 1.79 -7.18 4.49
C THR A 249 0.58 -6.75 3.63
N HIS A 250 -0.17 -5.73 4.05
CA HIS A 250 -1.28 -5.16 3.27
C HIS A 250 -0.81 -4.14 2.22
N GLY A 251 0.48 -3.73 2.26
CA GLY A 251 1.06 -2.87 1.25
C GLY A 251 1.19 -3.57 -0.08
N ALA A 252 0.29 -3.27 -1.01
CA ALA A 252 0.29 -3.85 -2.34
C ALA A 252 -0.22 -2.86 -3.38
N VAL A 253 0.16 -3.06 -4.63
CA VAL A 253 -0.41 -2.36 -5.77
C VAL A 253 -1.38 -3.29 -6.46
N TRP A 254 -2.66 -2.96 -6.38
CA TRP A 254 -3.73 -3.71 -7.01
C TRP A 254 -4.09 -3.07 -8.35
N SER A 255 -3.53 -3.57 -9.44
CA SER A 255 -3.94 -3.18 -10.77
C SER A 255 -3.89 -4.38 -11.69
N MET A 256 -5.06 -4.85 -12.08
CA MET A 256 -5.16 -5.96 -13.06
C MET A 256 -4.59 -5.57 -14.42
N LYS A 257 -4.73 -4.31 -14.84
CA LYS A 257 -4.17 -3.81 -16.11
C LYS A 257 -2.64 -3.80 -16.13
N SER A 258 -1.97 -3.63 -14.99
CA SER A 258 -0.53 -3.48 -14.91
C SER A 258 0.25 -4.78 -15.08
N THR A 259 -0.32 -5.91 -14.69
CA THR A 259 0.33 -7.23 -14.86
C THR A 259 0.05 -7.84 -16.24
N GLN A 260 -1.14 -7.64 -16.78
CA GLN A 260 -1.51 -8.13 -18.11
C GLN A 260 -0.80 -7.39 -19.26
N SER A 261 -0.50 -6.10 -19.08
CA SER A 261 0.10 -5.26 -20.13
C SER A 261 1.64 -5.32 -20.18
N LEU A 262 2.29 -6.18 -19.37
CA LEU A 262 3.75 -6.25 -19.26
C LEU A 262 4.35 -7.51 -19.92
N ASP A 263 3.63 -8.24 -20.77
CA ASP A 263 4.07 -9.53 -21.32
C ASP A 263 4.65 -10.46 -20.23
N TYR A 264 3.91 -10.57 -19.11
CA TYR A 264 4.35 -11.31 -17.94
C TYR A 264 3.71 -12.69 -17.91
N TYR A 265 4.53 -13.71 -18.02
CA TYR A 265 4.12 -15.10 -18.16
C TYR A 265 4.23 -15.85 -16.84
N ARG A 266 3.38 -16.83 -16.64
CA ARG A 266 3.24 -17.65 -15.44
C ARG A 266 3.56 -19.12 -15.73
N THR A 267 4.22 -19.80 -14.78
CA THR A 267 4.36 -21.27 -14.81
C THR A 267 3.00 -21.95 -14.57
N PRO A 268 2.75 -23.15 -15.11
CA PRO A 268 1.50 -23.88 -14.95
C PRO A 268 1.30 -24.48 -13.56
N PHE A 269 2.30 -24.39 -12.68
CA PHE A 269 2.26 -24.88 -11.30
C PHE A 269 2.38 -23.74 -10.30
N ARG A 270 1.95 -24.03 -9.06
CA ARG A 270 2.10 -23.17 -7.89
C ARG A 270 3.25 -23.66 -7.02
N VAL A 271 3.86 -22.72 -6.32
CA VAL A 271 4.92 -23.02 -5.37
C VAL A 271 4.62 -22.43 -4.00
N ARG A 272 5.19 -23.04 -2.95
CA ARG A 272 5.18 -22.52 -1.58
C ARG A 272 6.56 -22.56 -0.98
N PHE A 273 6.83 -21.58 -0.11
CA PHE A 273 7.99 -21.66 0.78
C PHE A 273 7.64 -22.45 2.04
N LEU A 274 8.47 -23.44 2.35
CA LEU A 274 8.47 -24.16 3.61
C LEU A 274 9.47 -23.55 4.60
N LYS A 275 9.74 -24.25 5.70
CA LYS A 275 10.79 -23.88 6.65
C LYS A 275 12.14 -23.77 5.93
N ASN A 276 12.99 -22.81 6.37
CA ASN A 276 14.31 -22.52 5.80
C ASN A 276 14.28 -22.13 4.30
N ASP A 277 13.20 -21.41 3.89
CA ASP A 277 13.01 -20.93 2.53
C ASP A 277 13.11 -21.99 1.44
N THR A 278 12.77 -23.24 1.78
CA THR A 278 12.69 -24.34 0.81
C THR A 278 11.48 -24.11 -0.09
N LEU A 279 11.68 -23.96 -1.39
CA LEU A 279 10.63 -23.75 -2.38
C LEU A 279 10.14 -25.08 -2.92
N VAL A 280 8.86 -25.38 -2.75
CA VAL A 280 8.26 -26.64 -3.20
C VAL A 280 7.08 -26.38 -4.14
N VAL A 281 6.88 -27.27 -5.11
CA VAL A 281 5.67 -27.31 -5.93
C VAL A 281 4.51 -27.77 -5.06
N SER A 282 3.50 -26.94 -4.92
CA SER A 282 2.38 -27.19 -3.98
C SER A 282 1.07 -27.53 -4.66
N ASP A 283 0.89 -27.15 -5.93
CA ASP A 283 -0.36 -27.32 -6.65
C ASP A 283 -0.15 -27.00 -8.14
N TYR A 284 -1.17 -27.26 -8.98
CA TYR A 284 -1.19 -26.87 -10.38
C TYR A 284 -2.26 -25.83 -10.65
N TRP A 285 -1.96 -24.89 -11.56
CA TRP A 285 -2.98 -24.01 -12.14
C TRP A 285 -3.79 -24.73 -13.21
N ASP A 286 -3.10 -25.57 -13.99
CA ASP A 286 -3.66 -26.30 -15.12
C ASP A 286 -2.89 -27.62 -15.29
N THR A 287 -3.56 -28.74 -15.04
CA THR A 287 -2.95 -30.07 -15.13
C THR A 287 -2.57 -30.46 -16.53
N ASP A 288 -3.32 -29.96 -17.55
CA ASP A 288 -3.11 -30.30 -18.96
C ASP A 288 -1.85 -29.60 -19.52
N LYS A 289 -1.35 -28.58 -18.82
CA LYS A 289 -0.14 -27.82 -19.18
C LYS A 289 1.12 -28.28 -18.46
N ILE A 290 1.01 -29.32 -17.63
CA ILE A 290 2.17 -29.87 -16.91
C ILE A 290 2.93 -30.84 -17.81
N ASP A 291 4.20 -30.51 -18.08
CA ASP A 291 5.11 -31.42 -18.76
C ASP A 291 5.51 -32.57 -17.83
N SER A 292 5.46 -33.79 -18.33
CA SER A 292 5.89 -34.99 -17.59
C SER A 292 7.36 -34.96 -17.18
N ALA A 293 8.20 -34.20 -17.87
CA ALA A 293 9.61 -33.98 -17.53
C ALA A 293 9.79 -32.84 -16.52
N GLY A 294 8.73 -32.05 -16.25
CA GLY A 294 8.73 -30.92 -15.33
C GLY A 294 8.61 -31.34 -13.85
N PRO A 295 8.66 -30.35 -12.94
CA PRO A 295 8.51 -30.62 -11.53
C PRO A 295 7.05 -30.95 -11.17
N HIS A 296 6.88 -31.94 -10.29
CA HIS A 296 5.58 -32.40 -9.77
C HIS A 296 5.33 -31.90 -8.34
N ILE A 297 4.08 -32.03 -7.88
CA ILE A 297 3.71 -31.65 -6.50
C ILE A 297 4.59 -32.43 -5.52
N GLY A 298 5.23 -31.70 -4.61
CA GLY A 298 6.19 -32.24 -3.64
C GLY A 298 7.66 -32.04 -4.03
N ASP A 299 7.97 -31.80 -5.31
CA ASP A 299 9.33 -31.55 -5.76
C ASP A 299 9.88 -30.22 -5.23
N ILE A 300 11.17 -30.21 -4.88
CA ILE A 300 11.87 -29.05 -4.31
C ILE A 300 12.59 -28.29 -5.42
N ILE A 301 12.21 -27.06 -5.69
CA ILE A 301 12.90 -26.19 -6.66
C ILE A 301 14.17 -25.63 -6.01
N THR A 302 15.31 -25.82 -6.67
CA THR A 302 16.63 -25.39 -6.21
C THR A 302 17.17 -24.18 -6.98
N HIS A 303 16.95 -24.15 -8.32
CA HIS A 303 17.42 -23.08 -9.19
C HIS A 303 16.33 -22.65 -10.17
N ILE A 304 16.37 -21.36 -10.53
CA ILE A 304 15.49 -20.72 -11.53
C ILE A 304 16.41 -19.97 -12.49
N ASP A 305 16.36 -20.30 -13.80
CA ASP A 305 17.27 -19.77 -14.83
C ASP A 305 18.76 -19.86 -14.40
N GLY A 306 19.16 -21.01 -13.86
CA GLY A 306 20.52 -21.32 -13.40
C GLY A 306 20.98 -20.56 -12.14
N LYS A 307 20.10 -19.79 -11.48
CA LYS A 307 20.40 -19.09 -10.22
C LYS A 307 19.70 -19.76 -9.05
N PRO A 308 20.34 -19.86 -7.87
CA PRO A 308 19.69 -20.39 -6.67
C PRO A 308 18.39 -19.65 -6.35
N VAL A 309 17.41 -20.32 -5.75
CA VAL A 309 16.16 -19.71 -5.31
C VAL A 309 16.41 -18.50 -4.42
N SER A 310 17.40 -18.55 -3.51
CA SER A 310 17.78 -17.41 -2.64
C SER A 310 18.14 -16.17 -3.42
N TYR A 311 18.89 -16.30 -4.52
CA TYR A 311 19.21 -15.16 -5.41
C TYR A 311 17.94 -14.51 -5.97
N ARG A 312 16.93 -15.33 -6.31
CA ARG A 312 15.66 -14.84 -6.82
C ARG A 312 14.85 -14.14 -5.73
N VAL A 313 14.85 -14.69 -4.51
CA VAL A 313 14.25 -14.07 -3.31
C VAL A 313 14.86 -12.70 -3.09
N ASP A 314 16.20 -12.60 -3.02
CA ASP A 314 16.90 -11.33 -2.80
C ASP A 314 16.59 -10.29 -3.88
N SER A 315 16.48 -10.73 -5.14
CA SER A 315 16.15 -9.84 -6.25
C SER A 315 14.73 -9.29 -6.23
N LEU A 316 13.79 -10.03 -5.64
CA LEU A 316 12.38 -9.65 -5.52
C LEU A 316 12.08 -8.93 -4.20
N ALA A 317 12.82 -9.19 -3.13
CA ALA A 317 12.58 -8.65 -1.80
C ALA A 317 12.33 -7.14 -1.74
N PRO A 318 13.06 -6.29 -2.52
CA PRO A 318 12.84 -4.85 -2.52
C PRO A 318 11.47 -4.40 -3.07
N TYR A 319 10.69 -5.29 -3.66
CA TYR A 319 9.40 -4.99 -4.27
C TYR A 319 8.19 -5.52 -3.49
N TYR A 320 8.43 -6.13 -2.33
CA TYR A 320 7.39 -6.74 -1.51
C TYR A 320 7.33 -6.13 -0.12
N ALA A 321 6.22 -5.47 0.16
CA ALA A 321 5.88 -5.07 1.52
C ALA A 321 5.47 -6.31 2.32
N ALA A 322 5.97 -6.45 3.53
CA ALA A 322 5.52 -7.50 4.45
C ALA A 322 5.99 -7.22 5.87
N SER A 323 5.16 -7.57 6.84
CA SER A 323 5.44 -7.37 8.28
C SER A 323 6.51 -8.32 8.84
N ASN A 324 6.90 -9.34 8.07
CA ASN A 324 7.97 -10.28 8.44
C ASN A 324 8.44 -11.09 7.22
N HIS A 325 9.59 -11.74 7.35
CA HIS A 325 10.21 -12.53 6.27
C HIS A 325 9.28 -13.62 5.73
N ARG A 326 8.56 -14.36 6.60
CA ARG A 326 7.66 -15.44 6.15
C ARG A 326 6.49 -14.93 5.31
N ALA A 327 5.90 -13.82 5.71
CA ALA A 327 4.86 -13.16 4.90
C ALA A 327 5.44 -12.66 3.57
N LYS A 328 6.67 -12.14 3.57
CA LYS A 328 7.36 -11.66 2.37
C LYS A 328 7.57 -12.78 1.36
N VAL A 329 8.18 -13.89 1.74
CA VAL A 329 8.41 -15.03 0.83
C VAL A 329 7.10 -15.71 0.40
N ARG A 330 6.10 -15.80 1.30
CA ARG A 330 4.75 -16.25 0.93
C ARG A 330 4.17 -15.40 -0.21
N ASN A 331 4.26 -14.08 -0.12
CA ASN A 331 3.75 -13.20 -1.17
C ASN A 331 4.57 -13.32 -2.46
N MET A 332 5.89 -13.55 -2.35
CA MET A 332 6.76 -13.80 -3.51
C MET A 332 6.45 -15.12 -4.23
N SER A 333 5.90 -16.12 -3.53
CA SER A 333 5.59 -17.41 -4.14
C SER A 333 4.65 -17.31 -5.35
N TRP A 334 3.83 -16.27 -5.41
CA TRP A 334 2.94 -16.00 -6.56
C TRP A 334 3.70 -15.60 -7.83
N GLU A 335 4.93 -15.14 -7.70
CA GLU A 335 5.67 -14.49 -8.78
C GLU A 335 7.07 -15.09 -9.02
N ILE A 336 7.62 -15.84 -8.07
CA ILE A 336 9.04 -16.22 -8.09
C ILE A 336 9.46 -17.02 -9.31
N CYS A 337 8.58 -17.89 -9.82
CA CYS A 337 8.81 -18.68 -11.04
C CYS A 337 8.33 -17.99 -12.33
N ASN A 338 7.67 -16.82 -12.21
CA ASN A 338 7.11 -16.07 -13.32
C ASN A 338 8.17 -15.16 -13.99
N GLY A 339 7.86 -14.60 -15.16
CA GLY A 339 8.77 -13.67 -15.83
C GLY A 339 8.30 -13.21 -17.19
N TYR A 340 9.17 -12.43 -17.86
CA TYR A 340 8.89 -11.81 -19.16
C TYR A 340 9.30 -12.68 -20.36
N LYS A 341 9.83 -13.88 -20.12
CA LYS A 341 10.14 -14.86 -21.16
C LYS A 341 9.08 -15.95 -21.16
N PRO A 342 8.72 -16.52 -22.32
CA PRO A 342 7.73 -17.59 -22.43
C PRO A 342 8.19 -18.94 -21.88
N SER A 343 9.42 -19.04 -21.40
CA SER A 343 9.96 -20.24 -20.78
C SER A 343 10.93 -19.91 -19.65
N VAL A 344 11.19 -20.90 -18.78
CA VAL A 344 12.13 -20.83 -17.66
C VAL A 344 12.84 -22.17 -17.49
N SER A 345 14.15 -22.15 -17.23
CA SER A 345 14.86 -23.35 -16.76
C SER A 345 14.67 -23.50 -15.24
N ILE A 346 14.23 -24.68 -14.81
CA ILE A 346 14.02 -25.04 -13.41
C ILE A 346 14.86 -26.26 -13.06
N SER A 347 15.77 -26.12 -12.09
CA SER A 347 16.44 -27.27 -11.46
C SER A 347 15.69 -27.63 -10.18
N PHE A 348 15.44 -28.91 -9.96
CA PHE A 348 14.63 -29.38 -8.84
C PHE A 348 15.10 -30.75 -8.32
N LEU A 349 14.70 -31.09 -7.12
CA LEU A 349 14.88 -32.43 -6.54
C LEU A 349 13.53 -33.14 -6.57
N SER A 350 13.48 -34.30 -7.22
CA SER A 350 12.34 -35.21 -7.26
C SER A 350 12.75 -36.49 -6.53
N ASP A 351 12.11 -36.81 -5.41
CA ASP A 351 12.52 -37.91 -4.52
C ASP A 351 14.01 -37.85 -4.14
N GLY A 352 14.56 -36.66 -3.97
CA GLY A 352 15.96 -36.41 -3.65
C GLY A 352 16.92 -36.53 -4.85
N ILE A 353 16.45 -36.84 -6.06
CA ILE A 353 17.24 -36.97 -7.28
C ILE A 353 17.23 -35.62 -8.02
N PRO A 354 18.42 -35.03 -8.32
CA PRO A 354 18.51 -33.80 -9.10
C PRO A 354 17.99 -33.97 -10.53
N LYS A 355 17.13 -33.06 -10.95
CA LYS A 355 16.59 -32.98 -12.31
C LYS A 355 16.61 -31.53 -12.79
N GLU A 356 16.51 -31.33 -14.10
CA GLU A 356 16.35 -30.03 -14.74
C GLU A 356 15.36 -30.14 -15.90
N ALA A 357 14.51 -29.11 -16.06
CA ALA A 357 13.58 -29.03 -17.16
C ALA A 357 13.38 -27.57 -17.60
N THR A 358 13.10 -27.36 -18.89
CA THR A 358 12.62 -26.08 -19.40
C THR A 358 11.12 -26.07 -19.39
N ILE A 359 10.52 -25.19 -18.59
CA ILE A 359 9.08 -25.07 -18.37
C ILE A 359 8.53 -23.97 -19.25
N THR A 360 7.49 -24.26 -20.01
CA THR A 360 6.70 -23.25 -20.72
C THR A 360 5.92 -22.40 -19.70
N ARG A 361 5.94 -21.09 -19.92
CA ARG A 361 5.11 -20.12 -19.22
C ARG A 361 3.98 -19.66 -20.13
N TYR A 362 2.86 -19.35 -19.57
CA TYR A 362 1.64 -18.98 -20.25
C TYR A 362 1.15 -17.59 -19.85
N ASN A 363 0.44 -16.92 -20.74
CA ASN A 363 -0.25 -15.67 -20.40
C ASN A 363 -1.28 -15.90 -19.30
N PHE A 364 -1.58 -14.86 -18.54
CA PHE A 364 -2.51 -14.93 -17.42
C PHE A 364 -3.92 -15.37 -17.88
N GLU A 365 -4.33 -14.98 -19.09
CA GLU A 365 -5.63 -15.30 -19.70
C GLU A 365 -5.74 -16.77 -20.16
N GLU A 366 -4.60 -17.40 -20.43
CA GLU A 366 -4.51 -18.81 -20.84
C GLU A 366 -4.61 -19.78 -19.66
N MET A 367 -4.55 -19.24 -18.43
CA MET A 367 -4.60 -20.04 -17.21
C MET A 367 -5.98 -19.96 -16.58
N PRO A 368 -6.57 -21.08 -16.15
CA PRO A 368 -7.89 -21.07 -15.53
C PRO A 368 -7.86 -20.18 -14.28
N ALA A 369 -8.98 -19.48 -14.07
CA ALA A 369 -9.22 -18.87 -12.77
C ALA A 369 -9.18 -19.96 -11.70
N ASN A 370 -8.67 -19.63 -10.53
CA ASN A 370 -8.59 -20.57 -9.41
C ASN A 370 -9.97 -21.18 -9.14
N THR A 371 -10.21 -22.38 -9.63
CA THR A 371 -11.42 -23.13 -9.28
C THR A 371 -11.22 -23.59 -7.84
N LYS A 372 -11.96 -23.00 -6.91
CA LYS A 372 -12.05 -23.53 -5.55
C LYS A 372 -12.51 -24.97 -5.68
N THR A 373 -11.70 -25.90 -5.19
CA THR A 373 -12.19 -27.25 -4.86
C THR A 373 -13.19 -27.08 -3.71
N ASP A 374 -14.35 -27.75 -3.79
CA ASP A 374 -15.36 -27.75 -2.72
C ASP A 374 -14.67 -28.04 -1.38
N SER A 375 -14.47 -27.00 -0.59
CA SER A 375 -13.84 -27.14 0.71
C SER A 375 -14.91 -27.52 1.72
N ILE A 376 -14.65 -28.57 2.49
CA ILE A 376 -15.53 -28.92 3.61
C ILE A 376 -15.33 -27.85 4.69
N CYS A 377 -16.33 -26.99 4.88
CA CYS A 377 -16.28 -25.90 5.84
C CYS A 377 -16.03 -26.39 7.28
N TYR A 378 -16.62 -27.52 7.66
CA TYR A 378 -16.46 -28.13 9.00
C TYR A 378 -16.30 -29.64 8.91
N LYS A 379 -15.37 -30.18 9.68
CA LYS A 379 -15.19 -31.64 9.89
C LYS A 379 -14.62 -31.93 11.27
N VAL A 380 -14.84 -33.14 11.78
CA VAL A 380 -14.18 -33.65 12.98
C VAL A 380 -13.01 -34.55 12.55
N LEU A 381 -11.84 -34.22 13.09
CA LEU A 381 -10.60 -34.99 12.88
C LEU A 381 -10.40 -35.94 14.07
N ASP A 382 -10.02 -37.19 13.78
CA ASP A 382 -9.70 -38.22 14.78
C ASP A 382 -10.75 -38.31 15.91
N ASP A 383 -12.02 -38.19 15.55
CA ASP A 383 -13.20 -38.21 16.43
C ASP A 383 -13.17 -37.24 17.63
N SER A 384 -12.28 -36.25 17.63
CA SER A 384 -12.12 -35.37 18.80
C SER A 384 -11.73 -33.93 18.53
N ILE A 385 -11.28 -33.57 17.32
CA ILE A 385 -10.85 -32.21 16.97
C ILE A 385 -11.74 -31.64 15.88
N GLY A 386 -12.45 -30.55 16.20
CA GLY A 386 -13.18 -29.80 15.20
C GLY A 386 -12.22 -29.01 14.29
N TYR A 387 -12.44 -29.09 12.99
CA TYR A 387 -11.72 -28.29 12.00
C TYR A 387 -12.71 -27.42 11.25
N VAL A 388 -12.47 -26.12 11.19
CA VAL A 388 -13.28 -25.13 10.47
C VAL A 388 -12.42 -24.38 9.47
N SER A 389 -12.77 -24.45 8.18
CA SER A 389 -12.27 -23.54 7.17
C SER A 389 -13.08 -22.24 7.21
N MET A 390 -12.40 -21.12 7.43
CA MET A 390 -13.07 -19.81 7.53
C MET A 390 -13.42 -19.21 6.16
N ASP A 391 -12.92 -19.78 5.09
CA ASP A 391 -13.10 -19.38 3.69
C ASP A 391 -14.57 -19.48 3.24
N ASP A 392 -15.21 -20.63 3.52
CA ASP A 392 -16.59 -20.93 3.11
C ASP A 392 -17.61 -20.88 4.25
N ILE A 393 -17.23 -20.29 5.40
CA ILE A 393 -18.11 -20.26 6.57
C ILE A 393 -19.30 -19.33 6.35
N THR A 394 -20.51 -19.84 6.64
CA THR A 394 -21.79 -19.10 6.59
C THR A 394 -22.46 -19.10 7.97
N GLU A 395 -23.53 -18.33 8.12
CA GLU A 395 -24.33 -18.35 9.36
C GLU A 395 -24.92 -19.72 9.66
N GLU A 396 -25.30 -20.49 8.65
CA GLU A 396 -25.81 -21.83 8.82
C GLU A 396 -24.73 -22.78 9.40
N TRP A 397 -23.49 -22.66 8.89
CA TRP A 397 -22.36 -23.40 9.41
C TRP A 397 -22.05 -23.04 10.86
N VAL A 398 -22.12 -21.74 11.24
CA VAL A 398 -21.90 -21.33 12.64
C VAL A 398 -22.88 -22.04 13.58
N LYS A 399 -24.15 -22.17 13.21
CA LYS A 399 -25.15 -22.91 14.00
C LYS A 399 -24.79 -24.39 14.12
N ARG A 400 -24.42 -25.06 13.01
CA ARG A 400 -24.01 -26.48 13.02
C ARG A 400 -22.74 -26.69 13.88
N ILE A 401 -21.78 -25.77 13.79
CA ILE A 401 -20.57 -25.82 14.60
C ILE A 401 -20.94 -25.68 16.09
N ALA A 402 -21.85 -24.76 16.44
CA ALA A 402 -22.34 -24.62 17.81
C ALA A 402 -22.88 -25.92 18.39
N ASP A 403 -23.70 -26.64 17.59
CA ASP A 403 -24.34 -27.88 18.01
C ASP A 403 -23.33 -29.04 18.22
N THR A 404 -22.18 -28.99 17.56
CA THR A 404 -21.20 -30.09 17.58
C THR A 404 -19.94 -29.79 18.39
N LEU A 405 -19.63 -28.52 18.70
CA LEU A 405 -18.42 -28.13 19.41
C LEU A 405 -18.24 -28.79 20.77
N HIS A 406 -19.34 -28.99 21.52
CA HIS A 406 -19.29 -29.59 22.84
C HIS A 406 -18.88 -31.08 22.84
N THR A 407 -18.88 -31.72 21.67
CA THR A 407 -18.41 -33.08 21.49
C THR A 407 -16.93 -33.18 21.18
N THR A 408 -16.26 -32.04 20.94
CA THR A 408 -14.85 -31.99 20.57
C THR A 408 -13.97 -31.57 21.74
N LYS A 409 -12.70 -32.05 21.75
CA LYS A 409 -11.68 -31.67 22.73
C LYS A 409 -10.91 -30.42 22.36
N GLY A 410 -11.00 -29.98 21.10
CA GLY A 410 -10.31 -28.80 20.57
C GLY A 410 -10.87 -28.38 19.22
N LEU A 411 -10.52 -27.15 18.82
CA LEU A 411 -10.97 -26.56 17.58
C LEU A 411 -9.78 -25.96 16.81
N ILE A 412 -9.65 -26.30 15.55
CA ILE A 412 -8.76 -25.65 14.58
C ILE A 412 -9.58 -24.69 13.75
N LEU A 413 -9.25 -23.39 13.79
CA LEU A 413 -9.78 -22.38 12.88
C LEU A 413 -8.74 -22.11 11.79
N ASP A 414 -9.04 -22.53 10.57
CA ASP A 414 -8.14 -22.33 9.42
C ASP A 414 -8.41 -20.97 8.78
N LEU A 415 -7.45 -20.05 8.96
CA LEU A 415 -7.46 -18.68 8.43
C LEU A 415 -6.49 -18.49 7.26
N ARG A 416 -6.06 -19.57 6.61
CA ARG A 416 -5.12 -19.47 5.48
C ARG A 416 -5.75 -18.81 4.25
N GLU A 417 -7.05 -18.97 4.09
CA GLU A 417 -7.86 -18.27 3.11
C GLU A 417 -8.69 -17.16 3.78
N TYR A 418 -9.17 -16.23 2.99
CA TYR A 418 -9.90 -15.08 3.51
C TYR A 418 -11.33 -15.47 3.91
N PRO A 419 -11.83 -15.09 5.08
CA PRO A 419 -13.21 -15.36 5.48
C PRO A 419 -14.22 -14.74 4.51
N ASN A 420 -15.21 -15.50 4.09
CA ASN A 420 -16.19 -15.09 3.09
C ASN A 420 -17.13 -13.97 3.58
N GLU A 421 -17.38 -13.88 4.90
CA GLU A 421 -18.25 -12.89 5.52
C GLU A 421 -17.70 -12.41 6.88
N THR A 422 -18.31 -11.37 7.45
CA THR A 422 -18.00 -10.89 8.81
C THR A 422 -18.51 -11.84 9.90
N ILE A 423 -18.33 -13.13 9.66
CA ILE A 423 -18.85 -14.21 10.49
C ILE A 423 -18.05 -14.39 11.79
N ASN A 424 -16.85 -13.80 11.85
CA ASN A 424 -15.93 -13.94 12.98
C ASN A 424 -16.58 -13.60 14.33
N TYR A 425 -17.40 -12.56 14.36
CA TYR A 425 -18.12 -12.14 15.59
C TYR A 425 -19.20 -13.14 15.99
N LYS A 426 -19.88 -13.76 15.02
CA LYS A 426 -20.90 -14.78 15.29
C LYS A 426 -20.26 -16.07 15.80
N LEU A 427 -19.15 -16.49 15.18
CA LEU A 427 -18.38 -17.63 15.67
C LEU A 427 -17.82 -17.39 17.08
N TYR A 428 -17.34 -16.15 17.36
CA TYR A 428 -16.89 -15.79 18.68
C TYR A 428 -18.01 -15.95 19.73
N SER A 429 -19.25 -15.55 19.42
CA SER A 429 -20.38 -15.68 20.36
C SER A 429 -20.73 -17.13 20.70
N VAL A 430 -20.35 -18.08 19.84
CA VAL A 430 -20.48 -19.51 20.10
C VAL A 430 -19.34 -20.03 20.99
N LEU A 431 -18.14 -19.46 20.83
CA LEU A 431 -16.95 -19.87 21.57
C LEU A 431 -16.80 -19.21 22.95
N SER A 432 -17.54 -18.14 23.22
CA SER A 432 -17.45 -17.37 24.47
C SER A 432 -18.81 -16.94 24.97
N ASP A 433 -19.06 -17.22 26.25
CA ASP A 433 -20.27 -16.81 26.99
C ASP A 433 -20.24 -15.37 27.51
N LYS A 434 -19.09 -14.69 27.36
CA LYS A 434 -18.84 -13.36 27.93
C LYS A 434 -18.22 -12.42 26.90
N SER A 435 -18.79 -11.21 26.80
CA SER A 435 -18.15 -10.12 26.09
C SER A 435 -16.87 -9.68 26.81
N ARG A 436 -15.75 -9.60 26.11
CA ARG A 436 -14.46 -9.15 26.64
C ARG A 436 -13.80 -8.18 25.68
N PRO A 437 -13.16 -7.11 26.16
CA PRO A 437 -12.29 -6.29 25.33
C PRO A 437 -11.13 -7.16 24.81
N PHE A 438 -10.85 -7.10 23.52
CA PHE A 438 -9.79 -7.93 22.93
C PHE A 438 -8.80 -7.14 22.06
N PHE A 439 -9.10 -5.87 21.71
CA PHE A 439 -8.16 -5.01 21.01
C PHE A 439 -8.37 -3.53 21.32
N LYS A 440 -7.34 -2.73 21.07
CA LYS A 440 -7.39 -1.28 20.93
C LYS A 440 -6.89 -0.90 19.55
N ALA A 441 -7.58 0.01 18.89
CA ALA A 441 -7.14 0.55 17.61
C ALA A 441 -6.28 1.80 17.82
N THR A 442 -5.23 1.96 17.03
CA THR A 442 -4.48 3.21 16.92
C THR A 442 -5.16 4.10 15.88
N CYS A 443 -5.76 5.20 16.34
CA CYS A 443 -6.60 6.06 15.51
C CYS A 443 -5.87 7.37 15.19
N PRO A 444 -5.82 7.84 13.92
CA PRO A 444 -5.31 9.16 13.60
C PRO A 444 -6.24 10.26 14.12
N ASN A 445 -5.66 11.34 14.61
CA ASN A 445 -6.41 12.58 14.90
C ASN A 445 -6.34 13.48 13.66
N LEU A 446 -7.42 13.56 12.89
CA LEU A 446 -7.44 14.34 11.65
C LEU A 446 -7.30 15.85 11.88
N SER A 447 -7.56 16.36 13.08
CA SER A 447 -7.34 17.78 13.43
C SER A 447 -5.85 18.08 13.61
N ASN A 448 -5.05 17.06 13.90
CA ASN A 448 -3.60 17.13 14.11
C ASN A 448 -2.92 16.06 13.25
N PRO A 449 -2.73 16.25 11.93
CA PRO A 449 -2.08 15.26 11.07
C PRO A 449 -0.75 14.78 11.65
N GLY A 450 -0.60 13.46 11.80
CA GLY A 450 0.56 12.84 12.46
C GLY A 450 0.37 12.51 13.94
N GLU A 451 -0.75 12.94 14.55
CA GLU A 451 -1.12 12.51 15.90
C GLU A 451 -1.96 11.23 15.87
N PHE A 452 -1.63 10.30 16.75
CA PHE A 452 -2.38 9.06 16.92
C PHE A 452 -2.71 8.81 18.39
N VAL A 453 -3.94 8.39 18.63
CA VAL A 453 -4.45 8.04 19.95
C VAL A 453 -5.02 6.63 19.95
N PHE A 454 -5.07 5.97 21.10
CA PHE A 454 -5.75 4.70 21.22
C PHE A 454 -7.26 4.87 21.32
N SER A 455 -8.01 3.99 20.67
CA SER A 455 -9.44 3.84 20.92
C SER A 455 -9.69 3.33 22.35
N LYS A 456 -10.91 3.48 22.83
CA LYS A 456 -11.36 2.66 23.97
C LYS A 456 -11.37 1.20 23.54
N PRO A 457 -11.05 0.27 24.45
CA PRO A 457 -11.13 -1.16 24.14
C PRO A 457 -12.56 -1.61 23.95
#